data_0c2df1b86d46fc2144ec8972c4b65d95
#
_entry.id   0c2df1b86d46fc2144ec8972c4b65d95
#
_cell.length_a   1.000
_cell.length_b   1.000
_cell.length_c   1.000
_cell.angle_alpha   90.00
_cell.angle_beta   90.00
_cell.angle_gamma   90.00
#
_symmetry.space_group_name_H-M   'P 1'
#
loop_
_entity.id
_entity.type
_entity.pdbx_description
1 polymer ?
#
loop_
_entity_poly.entity_id
_entity_poly.type
_entity_poly.pdbx_seq_one_letter_code
_entity_poly.pdbx_strand_id
1 'polypeptide(L)'
;LVVDRGGHGRTLRTIADAYKVQALQGVRWTAWKALYAATRGAARALHLEHEIGSFEPGTLADVTVWDWAVGAVATHRDAVARDLHERVFAWMTLGDERNLAATWVAGRELYRRPGV
;
A
#
# COMPACT_ATOMS: atom_id res chain seq x y z
N LEU A 1 -6.55 -4.89 0.85
CA LEU A 1 -5.16 -4.82 0.43
C LEU A 1 -4.77 -6.15 -0.20
N VAL A 2 -4.14 -6.12 -1.35
CA VAL A 2 -3.66 -7.36 -1.97
C VAL A 2 -2.50 -7.88 -1.13
N VAL A 3 -2.70 -9.02 -0.49
CA VAL A 3 -1.63 -9.69 0.24
C VAL A 3 -0.80 -10.48 -0.78
N ASP A 4 0.38 -9.99 -1.08
CA ASP A 4 1.37 -10.79 -1.78
C ASP A 4 1.87 -11.88 -0.80
N ARG A 5 1.42 -13.10 -1.00
CA ARG A 5 1.75 -14.25 -0.15
C ARG A 5 3.23 -14.63 -0.13
N GLY A 6 4.06 -13.97 -0.95
CA GLY A 6 5.49 -14.30 -1.06
C GLY A 6 6.44 -13.12 -1.16
N GLY A 7 5.94 -11.89 -1.22
CA GLY A 7 6.76 -10.72 -1.51
C GLY A 7 6.59 -9.58 -0.51
N HIS A 8 7.08 -9.77 0.69
CA HIS A 8 7.04 -8.78 1.76
C HIS A 8 7.53 -7.41 1.26
N GLY A 9 6.60 -6.47 1.04
CA GLY A 9 6.89 -5.10 0.64
C GLY A 9 7.03 -4.83 -0.87
N ARG A 10 6.95 -5.81 -1.74
CA ARG A 10 6.99 -5.61 -3.21
C ARG A 10 5.81 -4.79 -3.72
N THR A 11 4.69 -4.81 -3.01
CA THR A 11 3.49 -4.05 -3.38
C THR A 11 3.76 -2.55 -3.53
N LEU A 12 4.54 -1.93 -2.62
CA LEU A 12 4.90 -0.52 -2.74
C LEU A 12 5.73 -0.25 -3.99
N ARG A 13 6.72 -1.08 -4.28
CA ARG A 13 7.52 -0.94 -5.49
C ARG A 13 6.67 -1.09 -6.75
N THR A 14 5.77 -2.05 -6.77
CA THR A 14 4.83 -2.25 -7.89
C THR A 14 3.92 -1.04 -8.09
N ILE A 15 3.40 -0.46 -7.02
CA ILE A 15 2.59 0.77 -7.08
C ILE A 15 3.42 1.95 -7.61
N ALA A 16 4.64 2.12 -7.12
CA ALA A 16 5.53 3.18 -7.57
C ALA A 16 5.90 3.03 -9.06
N ASP A 17 6.18 1.82 -9.50
CA ASP A 17 6.49 1.53 -10.90
C ASP A 17 5.26 1.72 -11.80
N ALA A 18 4.09 1.29 -11.36
CA ALA A 18 2.83 1.54 -12.08
C ALA A 18 2.57 3.04 -12.25
N TYR A 19 2.80 3.85 -11.23
CA TYR A 19 2.71 5.31 -11.31
C TYR A 19 3.65 5.88 -12.39
N LYS A 20 4.91 5.45 -12.40
CA LYS A 20 5.90 5.89 -13.39
C LYS A 20 5.52 5.49 -14.81
N VAL A 21 5.11 4.24 -15.02
CA VAL A 21 4.69 3.74 -16.34
C VAL A 21 3.48 4.52 -16.85
N GLN A 22 2.48 4.76 -16.01
CA GLN A 22 1.32 5.57 -16.39
C GLN A 22 1.72 7.01 -16.74
N ALA A 23 2.65 7.61 -15.98
CA ALA A 23 3.14 8.95 -16.27
C ALA A 23 3.87 9.02 -17.62
N LEU A 24 4.64 7.98 -17.99
CA LEU A 24 5.27 7.88 -19.30
C LEU A 24 4.27 7.79 -20.44
N GLN A 25 3.08 7.26 -20.17
CA GLN A 25 1.96 7.20 -21.13
C GLN A 25 1.09 8.46 -21.12
N GLY A 26 1.50 9.51 -20.41
CA GLY A 26 0.75 10.76 -20.29
C GLY A 26 -0.40 10.72 -19.30
N VAL A 27 -0.53 9.65 -18.52
CA VAL A 27 -1.60 9.50 -17.52
C VAL A 27 -1.05 9.80 -16.13
N ARG A 28 -1.59 10.85 -15.51
CA ARG A 28 -1.23 11.20 -14.12
C ARG A 28 -2.17 10.53 -13.13
N TRP A 29 -1.62 9.64 -12.33
CA TRP A 29 -2.33 9.07 -11.20
C TRP A 29 -2.19 9.95 -9.96
N THR A 30 -3.25 10.02 -9.18
CA THR A 30 -3.15 10.49 -7.78
C THR A 30 -2.69 9.32 -6.91
N ALA A 31 -2.20 9.60 -5.70
CA ALA A 31 -1.89 8.56 -4.74
C ALA A 31 -3.13 7.71 -4.39
N TRP A 32 -4.30 8.32 -4.32
CA TRP A 32 -5.58 7.63 -4.08
C TRP A 32 -5.91 6.63 -5.19
N LYS A 33 -5.70 7.01 -6.43
CA LYS A 33 -5.94 6.11 -7.57
C LYS A 33 -4.97 4.93 -7.57
N ALA A 34 -3.72 5.18 -7.25
CA ALA A 34 -2.71 4.12 -7.11
C ALA A 34 -3.05 3.15 -5.96
N LEU A 35 -3.47 3.68 -4.81
CA LEU A 35 -3.91 2.87 -3.68
C LEU A 35 -5.17 2.07 -4.01
N TYR A 36 -6.15 2.68 -4.68
CA TYR A 36 -7.33 1.98 -5.16
C TYR A 36 -6.97 0.81 -6.10
N ALA A 37 -6.08 1.04 -7.06
CA ALA A 37 -5.64 0.01 -8.00
C ALA A 37 -4.99 -1.19 -7.28
N ALA A 38 -4.27 -0.94 -6.19
CA ALA A 38 -3.62 -1.97 -5.39
C ALA A 38 -4.56 -2.68 -4.39
N THR A 39 -5.75 -2.19 -4.18
CA THR A 39 -6.71 -2.71 -3.18
C THR A 39 -8.02 -3.14 -3.84
N ARG A 40 -9.03 -2.28 -3.79
CA ARG A 40 -10.36 -2.60 -4.31
C ARG A 40 -10.37 -2.82 -5.84
N GLY A 41 -9.58 -2.06 -6.58
CA GLY A 41 -9.45 -2.25 -8.03
C GLY A 41 -8.89 -3.61 -8.39
N ALA A 42 -7.86 -4.07 -7.68
CA ALA A 42 -7.30 -5.40 -7.86
C ALA A 42 -8.31 -6.50 -7.47
N ALA A 43 -9.02 -6.32 -6.35
CA ALA A 43 -10.07 -7.26 -5.92
C ALA A 43 -11.19 -7.38 -6.96
N ARG A 44 -11.64 -6.26 -7.54
CA ARG A 44 -12.64 -6.24 -8.62
C ARG A 44 -12.16 -6.93 -9.88
N ALA A 45 -10.90 -6.72 -10.26
CA ALA A 45 -10.32 -7.39 -11.43
C ALA A 45 -10.26 -8.92 -11.26
N LEU A 46 -10.17 -9.39 -10.02
CA LEU A 46 -10.18 -10.81 -9.67
C LEU A 46 -11.59 -11.34 -9.32
N HIS A 47 -12.63 -10.51 -9.38
CA HIS A 47 -14.01 -10.83 -8.95
C HIS A 47 -14.09 -11.24 -7.46
N LEU A 48 -13.27 -10.63 -6.61
CA LEU A 48 -13.19 -10.88 -5.16
C LEU A 48 -13.58 -9.65 -4.32
N GLU A 49 -14.19 -8.64 -4.92
CA GLU A 49 -14.54 -7.38 -4.26
C GLU A 49 -15.54 -7.52 -3.09
N HIS A 50 -16.26 -8.63 -3.02
CA HIS A 50 -17.16 -8.95 -1.91
C HIS A 50 -16.44 -9.62 -0.73
N GLU A 51 -15.21 -10.05 -0.93
CA GLU A 51 -14.43 -10.77 0.07
C GLU A 51 -13.25 -9.95 0.60
N ILE A 52 -12.54 -9.23 -0.27
CA ILE A 52 -11.29 -8.51 0.05
C ILE A 52 -11.23 -7.13 -0.62
N GLY A 53 -10.22 -6.35 -0.27
CA GLY A 53 -9.89 -5.07 -0.91
C GLY A 53 -10.58 -3.86 -0.29
N SER A 54 -11.34 -4.03 0.78
CA SER A 54 -12.00 -2.95 1.53
C SER A 54 -12.07 -3.27 3.02
N PHE A 55 -12.53 -2.30 3.81
CA PHE A 55 -12.87 -2.46 5.22
C PHE A 55 -14.40 -2.51 5.45
N GLU A 56 -15.17 -2.85 4.43
CA GLU A 56 -16.60 -2.98 4.56
C GLU A 56 -16.93 -4.15 5.51
N PRO A 57 -17.94 -3.98 6.40
CA PRO A 57 -18.41 -5.07 7.24
C PRO A 57 -18.81 -6.29 6.40
N GLY A 58 -18.40 -7.48 6.83
CA GLY A 58 -18.67 -8.74 6.12
C GLY A 58 -17.55 -9.17 5.17
N THR A 59 -16.52 -8.34 4.93
CA THR A 59 -15.34 -8.76 4.19
C THR A 59 -14.30 -9.42 5.10
N LEU A 60 -13.39 -10.17 4.50
CA LEU A 60 -12.27 -10.78 5.22
C LEU A 60 -11.32 -9.69 5.74
N ALA A 61 -10.81 -9.89 6.95
CA ALA A 61 -9.83 -9.00 7.55
C ALA A 61 -8.43 -9.24 6.98
N ASP A 62 -8.25 -8.88 5.72
CA ASP A 62 -6.96 -8.84 5.03
C ASP A 62 -6.38 -7.44 5.18
N VAL A 63 -5.45 -7.26 6.12
CA VAL A 63 -4.95 -5.96 6.53
C VAL A 63 -3.43 -5.95 6.57
N THR A 64 -2.84 -4.88 6.09
CA THR A 64 -1.42 -4.58 6.30
C THR A 64 -1.26 -3.26 7.04
N VAL A 65 -0.32 -3.21 7.95
CA VAL A 65 0.05 -2.00 8.70
C VAL A 65 1.43 -1.55 8.26
N TRP A 66 1.57 -0.27 8.01
CA TRP A 66 2.78 0.32 7.45
C TRP A 66 3.19 1.55 8.25
N ASP A 67 4.50 1.72 8.46
CA ASP A 67 5.05 2.99 8.88
C ASP A 67 5.08 3.99 7.73
N TRP A 68 4.80 5.24 8.01
CA TRP A 68 4.81 6.30 6.99
C TRP A 68 6.18 6.51 6.38
N ALA A 69 7.23 6.44 7.18
CA ALA A 69 8.57 6.76 6.73
C ALA A 69 9.62 5.90 7.44
N VAL A 70 10.57 5.39 6.68
CA VAL A 70 11.76 4.70 7.18
C VAL A 70 12.99 5.27 6.47
N GLY A 71 13.99 5.66 7.25
CA GLY A 71 15.22 6.31 6.76
C GLY A 71 15.09 7.83 6.60
N ALA A 72 16.21 8.50 6.52
CA ALA A 72 16.31 9.95 6.61
C ALA A 72 15.52 10.70 5.54
N VAL A 73 15.57 10.26 4.30
CA VAL A 73 14.89 10.93 3.17
C VAL A 73 13.37 10.84 3.32
N ALA A 74 12.85 9.66 3.61
CA ALA A 74 11.42 9.46 3.79
C ALA A 74 10.90 10.22 5.01
N THR A 75 11.64 10.20 6.12
CA THR A 75 11.30 10.95 7.35
C THR A 75 11.25 12.46 7.09
N HIS A 76 12.25 12.99 6.38
CA HIS A 76 12.25 14.41 6.03
C HIS A 76 11.05 14.76 5.14
N ARG A 77 10.76 13.94 4.15
CA ARG A 77 9.62 14.17 3.25
C ARG A 77 8.28 14.08 3.97
N ASP A 78 8.12 13.15 4.90
CA ASP A 78 6.90 13.03 5.72
C ASP A 78 6.70 14.26 6.61
N ALA A 79 7.78 14.78 7.20
CA ALA A 79 7.74 15.95 8.09
C ALA A 79 7.29 17.24 7.38
N VAL A 80 7.50 17.35 6.08
CA VAL A 80 7.09 18.53 5.26
C VAL A 80 5.82 18.30 4.45
N ALA A 81 5.19 17.15 4.57
CA ALA A 81 3.91 16.85 3.92
C ALA A 81 2.80 17.73 4.50
N ARG A 82 2.04 18.38 3.63
CA ARG A 82 0.99 19.36 4.01
C ARG A 82 -0.36 18.71 4.29
N ASP A 83 -0.59 17.54 3.71
CA ASP A 83 -1.84 16.82 3.83
C ASP A 83 -1.64 15.30 3.72
N LEU A 84 -2.72 14.55 3.91
CA LEU A 84 -2.69 13.10 3.86
C LEU A 84 -2.35 12.57 2.46
N HIS A 85 -2.78 13.24 1.40
CA HIS A 85 -2.44 12.83 0.03
C HIS A 85 -0.93 12.88 -0.21
N GLU A 86 -0.26 13.95 0.22
CA GLU A 86 1.20 14.07 0.12
C GLU A 86 1.94 13.00 0.95
N ARG A 87 1.42 12.67 2.13
CA ARG A 87 1.98 11.58 2.94
C ARG A 87 1.83 10.22 2.26
N VAL A 88 0.65 9.91 1.75
CA VAL A 88 0.40 8.66 1.01
C VAL A 88 1.26 8.59 -0.24
N PHE A 89 1.41 9.69 -0.97
CA PHE A 89 2.26 9.75 -2.15
C PHE A 89 3.74 9.53 -1.80
N ALA A 90 4.24 10.15 -0.74
CA ALA A 90 5.61 9.97 -0.28
C ALA A 90 5.85 8.52 0.18
N TRP A 91 4.94 7.94 0.97
CA TRP A 91 4.99 6.54 1.39
C TRP A 91 5.02 5.59 0.20
N MET A 92 4.15 5.82 -0.79
CA MET A 92 4.05 5.01 -2.00
C MET A 92 5.34 5.05 -2.85
N THR A 93 5.98 6.22 -2.95
CA THR A 93 7.13 6.42 -3.83
C THR A 93 8.48 6.17 -3.17
N LEU A 94 8.59 6.41 -1.87
CA LEU A 94 9.83 6.26 -1.10
C LEU A 94 9.84 5.04 -0.18
N GLY A 95 8.68 4.43 0.05
CA GLY A 95 8.56 3.26 0.91
C GLY A 95 9.04 1.97 0.26
N ASP A 96 9.42 1.04 1.10
CA ASP A 96 9.83 -0.32 0.73
C ASP A 96 9.40 -1.34 1.80
N GLU A 97 9.93 -2.55 1.74
CA GLU A 97 9.62 -3.63 2.69
C GLU A 97 9.88 -3.26 4.16
N ARG A 98 10.79 -2.34 4.44
CA ARG A 98 11.10 -1.89 5.80
C ARG A 98 9.95 -1.11 6.45
N ASN A 99 9.08 -0.53 5.63
CA ASN A 99 7.89 0.17 6.12
C ASN A 99 6.79 -0.80 6.59
N LEU A 100 6.81 -2.08 6.18
CA LEU A 100 5.80 -3.05 6.58
C LEU A 100 5.97 -3.41 8.06
N ALA A 101 4.98 -3.09 8.88
CA ALA A 101 4.98 -3.39 10.31
C ALA A 101 4.31 -4.73 10.61
N ALA A 102 3.16 -5.01 10.01
CA ALA A 102 2.43 -6.26 10.25
C ALA A 102 1.47 -6.58 9.11
N THR A 103 1.09 -7.87 9.01
CA THR A 103 0.14 -8.39 8.02
C THR A 103 -0.82 -9.39 8.66
N TRP A 104 -2.11 -9.22 8.39
CA TRP A 104 -3.17 -10.19 8.73
C TRP A 104 -3.85 -10.69 7.46
N VAL A 105 -4.21 -11.96 7.46
CA VAL A 105 -5.02 -12.58 6.41
C VAL A 105 -6.17 -13.33 7.06
N ALA A 106 -7.38 -13.02 6.64
CA ALA A 106 -8.62 -13.52 7.23
C ALA A 106 -8.63 -13.38 8.77
N GLY A 107 -8.16 -12.24 9.27
CA GLY A 107 -8.09 -11.94 10.70
C GLY A 107 -6.94 -12.62 11.46
N ARG A 108 -6.14 -13.45 10.82
CA ARG A 108 -4.99 -14.11 11.44
C ARG A 108 -3.70 -13.38 11.12
N GLU A 109 -2.92 -13.04 12.15
CA GLU A 109 -1.60 -12.44 11.97
C GLU A 109 -0.65 -13.44 11.31
N LEU A 110 -0.07 -13.05 10.18
CA LEU A 110 0.92 -13.84 9.46
C LEU A 110 2.33 -13.28 9.56
N TYR A 111 2.44 -12.00 9.80
CA TYR A 111 3.73 -11.32 9.88
C TYR A 111 3.66 -10.17 10.86
N ARG A 112 4.72 -10.03 11.64
CA ARG A 112 5.01 -8.83 12.45
C ARG A 112 6.51 -8.59 12.40
N ARG A 113 6.88 -7.34 12.12
CA ARG A 113 8.28 -6.94 12.13
C ARG A 113 8.84 -7.06 13.56
N PRO A 114 10.04 -7.63 13.75
CA PRO A 114 10.67 -7.68 15.08
C PRO A 114 10.78 -6.29 15.72
N GLY A 115 10.42 -6.17 17.01
CA GLY A 115 10.45 -4.93 17.76
C GLY A 115 9.25 -3.98 17.58
N VAL A 116 8.23 -4.45 16.90
CA VAL A 116 6.96 -3.71 16.74
C VAL A 116 5.82 -4.34 17.52
#